data_cf1f35033c667f388d08d3fb22a72f9c
#
_entry.id   cf1f35033c667f388d08d3fb22a72f9c
#
_cell.length_a   1.000
_cell.length_b   1.000
_cell.length_c   1.000
_cell.angle_alpha   90.00
_cell.angle_beta   90.00
_cell.angle_gamma   90.00
#
_symmetry.space_group_name_H-M   'P 1'
#
loop_
_entity.id
_entity.type
_entity.pdbx_description
1 polymer ?
#
loop_
_entity_poly.entity_id
_entity_poly.type
_entity_poly.pdbx_seq_one_letter_code
_entity_poly.pdbx_strand_id
1 'polypeptide(L)'
;MTRRPTILDVAKAAGVAKSTVSLVLQNSELVREETAISVREAMAQVGYVYNRAAANLRSASTGLIGLVINDLRNPFFTELAATMQMRLAEQGYATVIGNSDEDPGRQAQLVRSMIEHGVAGLVISPTFGDPGPILGQIAAAGIPALQVLRRIEGSEGEMPFASFDYSAGSAAATRHLLDMVATRIACLGGRAERPITVA
;
A
#
# COMPACT_ATOMS: atom_id res chain seq x y z
N MET A 1 -12.02 -35.44 2.26
CA MET A 1 -11.64 -34.04 1.91
C MET A 1 -12.83 -33.41 1.20
N THR A 2 -13.50 -32.47 1.82
CA THR A 2 -14.64 -31.74 1.22
C THR A 2 -14.09 -30.81 0.13
N ARG A 3 -14.60 -30.91 -1.08
CA ARG A 3 -14.25 -30.05 -2.22
C ARG A 3 -14.54 -28.59 -1.85
N ARG A 4 -13.61 -27.66 -2.12
CA ARG A 4 -13.85 -26.23 -1.93
C ARG A 4 -15.00 -25.77 -2.83
N PRO A 5 -15.98 -25.01 -2.29
CA PRO A 5 -17.05 -24.44 -3.10
C PRO A 5 -16.51 -23.60 -4.25
N THR A 6 -17.24 -23.60 -5.36
CA THR A 6 -16.90 -22.87 -6.58
C THR A 6 -17.96 -21.83 -6.91
N ILE A 7 -17.65 -20.91 -7.82
CA ILE A 7 -18.61 -19.93 -8.34
C ILE A 7 -19.86 -20.60 -8.96
N LEU A 8 -19.72 -21.84 -9.46
CA LEU A 8 -20.85 -22.61 -10.00
C LEU A 8 -21.78 -23.09 -8.90
N ASP A 9 -21.23 -23.43 -7.73
CA ASP A 9 -22.02 -23.86 -6.58
C ASP A 9 -22.84 -22.67 -6.04
N VAL A 10 -22.27 -21.45 -6.04
CA VAL A 10 -22.98 -20.20 -5.70
C VAL A 10 -24.09 -19.91 -6.71
N ALA A 11 -23.78 -19.99 -8.01
CA ALA A 11 -24.75 -19.74 -9.07
C ALA A 11 -25.96 -20.67 -8.97
N LYS A 12 -25.70 -21.95 -8.67
CA LYS A 12 -26.75 -22.95 -8.43
C LYS A 12 -27.58 -22.63 -7.19
N ALA A 13 -26.93 -22.25 -6.08
CA ALA A 13 -27.61 -21.93 -4.82
C ALA A 13 -28.48 -20.66 -4.94
N ALA A 14 -27.99 -19.65 -5.64
CA ALA A 14 -28.69 -18.38 -5.87
C ALA A 14 -29.70 -18.43 -7.03
N GLY A 15 -29.79 -19.53 -7.80
CA GLY A 15 -30.66 -19.64 -8.94
C GLY A 15 -30.37 -18.69 -10.11
N VAL A 16 -29.10 -18.28 -10.25
CA VAL A 16 -28.66 -17.31 -11.28
C VAL A 16 -27.57 -17.87 -12.18
N ALA A 17 -27.28 -17.19 -13.30
CA ALA A 17 -26.18 -17.56 -14.17
C ALA A 17 -24.81 -17.27 -13.50
N LYS A 18 -23.77 -18.05 -13.87
CA LYS A 18 -22.38 -17.80 -13.43
C LYS A 18 -21.91 -16.38 -13.74
N SER A 19 -22.31 -15.82 -14.88
CA SER A 19 -22.02 -14.45 -15.27
C SER A 19 -22.60 -13.43 -14.29
N THR A 20 -23.81 -13.65 -13.80
CA THR A 20 -24.46 -12.79 -12.80
C THR A 20 -23.69 -12.82 -11.47
N VAL A 21 -23.27 -14.00 -11.01
CA VAL A 21 -22.40 -14.11 -9.81
C VAL A 21 -21.11 -13.36 -10.03
N SER A 22 -20.48 -13.46 -11.21
CA SER A 22 -19.24 -12.74 -11.54
C SER A 22 -19.44 -11.22 -11.51
N LEU A 23 -20.54 -10.70 -12.01
CA LEU A 23 -20.89 -9.28 -11.98
C LEU A 23 -21.11 -8.79 -10.54
N VAL A 24 -21.79 -9.58 -9.68
CA VAL A 24 -21.95 -9.25 -8.25
C VAL A 24 -20.61 -9.18 -7.54
N LEU A 25 -19.70 -10.13 -7.81
CA LEU A 25 -18.35 -10.15 -7.22
C LEU A 25 -17.49 -8.95 -7.67
N GLN A 26 -17.80 -8.34 -8.80
CA GLN A 26 -17.15 -7.14 -9.33
C GLN A 26 -17.85 -5.84 -8.91
N ASN A 27 -18.90 -5.92 -8.07
CA ASN A 27 -19.75 -4.79 -7.68
C ASN A 27 -20.31 -4.01 -8.90
N SER A 28 -20.70 -4.71 -9.96
CA SER A 28 -21.23 -4.11 -11.18
C SER A 28 -22.63 -3.53 -10.94
N GLU A 29 -22.85 -2.29 -11.35
CA GLU A 29 -24.14 -1.60 -11.31
C GLU A 29 -25.19 -2.24 -12.25
N LEU A 30 -24.77 -3.16 -13.12
CA LEU A 30 -25.66 -3.88 -14.03
C LEU A 30 -26.52 -4.94 -13.32
N VAL A 31 -26.25 -5.23 -12.04
CA VAL A 31 -27.00 -6.21 -11.27
C VAL A 31 -27.91 -5.50 -10.28
N ARG A 32 -29.20 -5.88 -10.26
CA ARG A 32 -30.16 -5.35 -9.29
C ARG A 32 -29.75 -5.71 -7.88
N GLU A 33 -29.97 -4.80 -6.90
CA GLU A 33 -29.56 -5.00 -5.51
C GLU A 33 -30.16 -6.28 -4.91
N GLU A 34 -31.43 -6.59 -5.18
CA GLU A 34 -32.08 -7.82 -4.73
C GLU A 34 -31.32 -9.08 -5.18
N THR A 35 -30.85 -9.10 -6.44
CA THR A 35 -30.07 -10.21 -6.97
C THR A 35 -28.68 -10.27 -6.32
N ALA A 36 -28.08 -9.10 -6.06
CA ALA A 36 -26.78 -9.03 -5.39
C ALA A 36 -26.85 -9.55 -3.96
N ILE A 37 -27.93 -9.23 -3.22
CA ILE A 37 -28.18 -9.74 -1.86
C ILE A 37 -28.32 -11.26 -1.92
N SER A 38 -29.19 -11.80 -2.80
CA SER A 38 -29.40 -13.25 -2.93
C SER A 38 -28.12 -14.01 -3.23
N VAL A 39 -27.25 -13.46 -4.10
CA VAL A 39 -25.94 -14.06 -4.40
C VAL A 39 -25.00 -14.03 -3.19
N ARG A 40 -24.97 -12.93 -2.44
CA ARG A 40 -24.14 -12.83 -1.21
C ARG A 40 -24.60 -13.81 -0.13
N GLU A 41 -25.90 -13.99 0.04
CA GLU A 41 -26.47 -14.98 0.95
C GLU A 41 -26.11 -16.41 0.52
N ALA A 42 -26.24 -16.73 -0.78
CA ALA A 42 -25.85 -18.02 -1.32
C ALA A 42 -24.35 -18.29 -1.13
N MET A 43 -23.48 -17.27 -1.26
CA MET A 43 -22.05 -17.40 -0.98
C MET A 43 -21.80 -17.80 0.48
N ALA A 44 -22.48 -17.13 1.41
CA ALA A 44 -22.37 -17.45 2.84
C ALA A 44 -22.87 -18.88 3.13
N GLN A 45 -24.01 -19.28 2.54
CA GLN A 45 -24.62 -20.59 2.72
C GLN A 45 -23.72 -21.73 2.23
N VAL A 46 -23.09 -21.58 1.06
CA VAL A 46 -22.21 -22.62 0.49
C VAL A 46 -20.78 -22.55 1.05
N GLY A 47 -20.44 -21.51 1.83
CA GLY A 47 -19.09 -21.27 2.35
C GLY A 47 -18.11 -20.86 1.25
N TYR A 48 -18.58 -20.18 0.19
CA TYR A 48 -17.73 -19.70 -0.89
C TYR A 48 -17.00 -18.43 -0.51
N VAL A 49 -15.68 -18.47 -0.57
CA VAL A 49 -14.82 -17.27 -0.43
C VAL A 49 -14.29 -16.88 -1.80
N TYR A 50 -14.57 -15.64 -2.20
CA TYR A 50 -14.11 -15.12 -3.47
C TYR A 50 -12.58 -15.09 -3.54
N ASN A 51 -12.03 -15.89 -4.45
CA ASN A 51 -10.61 -15.90 -4.71
C ASN A 51 -10.26 -14.83 -5.75
N ARG A 52 -9.91 -13.63 -5.27
CA ARG A 52 -9.45 -12.53 -6.14
C ARG A 52 -8.22 -12.89 -6.97
N ALA A 53 -7.30 -13.70 -6.45
CA ALA A 53 -6.11 -14.10 -7.18
C ALA A 53 -6.47 -14.93 -8.44
N ALA A 54 -7.46 -15.83 -8.34
CA ALA A 54 -7.95 -16.59 -9.51
C ALA A 54 -8.76 -15.72 -10.50
N ALA A 55 -9.39 -14.66 -10.02
CA ALA A 55 -10.11 -13.71 -10.88
C ALA A 55 -9.16 -12.74 -11.59
N ASN A 56 -8.07 -12.40 -10.96
CA ASN A 56 -7.04 -11.48 -11.47
C ASN A 56 -6.21 -12.05 -12.62
N LEU A 57 -6.25 -13.35 -12.85
CA LEU A 57 -5.77 -13.94 -14.11
C LEU A 57 -6.50 -13.39 -15.34
N ARG A 58 -7.62 -12.66 -15.15
CA ARG A 58 -8.44 -12.05 -16.21
C ARG A 58 -8.50 -10.53 -16.16
N SER A 59 -8.11 -9.91 -15.04
CA SER A 59 -8.05 -8.45 -14.87
C SER A 59 -6.63 -8.05 -14.49
N ALA A 60 -6.10 -7.01 -15.10
CA ALA A 60 -4.71 -6.54 -14.92
C ALA A 60 -4.40 -5.95 -13.53
N SER A 61 -5.32 -6.00 -12.55
CA SER A 61 -5.12 -5.41 -11.22
C SER A 61 -5.54 -6.40 -10.12
N THR A 62 -4.62 -6.65 -9.19
CA THR A 62 -4.86 -7.51 -8.03
C THR A 62 -5.64 -6.82 -6.91
N GLY A 63 -5.78 -5.50 -6.98
CA GLY A 63 -6.34 -4.70 -5.88
C GLY A 63 -5.50 -4.76 -4.60
N LEU A 64 -4.22 -5.13 -4.70
CA LEU A 64 -3.30 -5.26 -3.58
C LEU A 64 -2.20 -4.22 -3.72
N ILE A 65 -2.00 -3.38 -2.71
CA ILE A 65 -0.93 -2.37 -2.66
C ILE A 65 0.12 -2.81 -1.64
N GLY A 66 1.38 -2.81 -2.06
CA GLY A 66 2.51 -3.00 -1.17
C GLY A 66 2.89 -1.68 -0.48
N LEU A 67 3.01 -1.70 0.83
CA LEU A 67 3.50 -0.58 1.63
C LEU A 67 4.77 -0.99 2.35
N VAL A 68 5.92 -0.46 1.91
CA VAL A 68 7.22 -0.76 2.52
C VAL A 68 7.65 0.42 3.37
N ILE A 69 7.74 0.21 4.67
CA ILE A 69 8.09 1.21 5.67
C ILE A 69 9.36 0.83 6.44
N ASN A 70 9.92 1.79 7.16
CA ASN A 70 11.23 1.66 7.76
C ASN A 70 11.22 0.98 9.13
N ASP A 71 10.35 1.39 10.06
CA ASP A 71 10.32 0.84 11.41
C ASP A 71 8.92 0.93 12.04
N LEU A 72 8.26 -0.22 12.17
CA LEU A 72 6.94 -0.34 12.81
C LEU A 72 6.95 -0.08 14.32
N ARG A 73 8.12 -0.06 14.95
CA ARG A 73 8.24 0.31 16.38
C ARG A 73 8.18 1.82 16.58
N ASN A 74 8.44 2.60 15.53
CA ASN A 74 8.29 4.04 15.56
C ASN A 74 6.82 4.41 15.34
N PRO A 75 6.16 5.07 16.32
CA PRO A 75 4.75 5.44 16.23
C PRO A 75 4.39 6.23 14.98
N PHE A 76 5.30 7.06 14.48
CA PHE A 76 5.11 7.81 13.25
C PHE A 76 4.82 6.89 12.04
N PHE A 77 5.65 5.86 11.85
CA PHE A 77 5.44 4.93 10.73
C PHE A 77 4.21 4.05 10.91
N THR A 78 3.88 3.71 12.16
CA THR A 78 2.70 2.92 12.47
C THR A 78 1.43 3.70 12.15
N GLU A 79 1.36 4.97 12.54
CA GLU A 79 0.22 5.85 12.24
C GLU A 79 0.11 6.14 10.74
N LEU A 80 1.24 6.40 10.06
CA LEU A 80 1.30 6.57 8.61
C LEU A 80 0.75 5.32 7.90
N ALA A 81 1.23 4.13 8.27
CA ALA A 81 0.80 2.88 7.66
C ALA A 81 -0.68 2.60 7.88
N ALA A 82 -1.19 2.81 9.11
CA ALA A 82 -2.60 2.63 9.43
C ALA A 82 -3.48 3.59 8.63
N THR A 83 -3.10 4.87 8.58
CA THR A 83 -3.85 5.89 7.83
C THR A 83 -3.88 5.58 6.33
N MET A 84 -2.73 5.21 5.75
CA MET A 84 -2.67 4.84 4.33
C MET A 84 -3.52 3.59 4.05
N GLN A 85 -3.44 2.56 4.91
CA GLN A 85 -4.24 1.35 4.78
C GLN A 85 -5.74 1.66 4.78
N MET A 86 -6.20 2.51 5.70
CA MET A 86 -7.62 2.91 5.78
C MET A 86 -8.06 3.63 4.51
N ARG A 87 -7.27 4.59 4.03
CA ARG A 87 -7.57 5.33 2.79
C ARG A 87 -7.57 4.45 1.55
N LEU A 88 -6.65 3.51 1.45
CA LEU A 88 -6.61 2.54 0.36
C LEU A 88 -7.81 1.58 0.42
N ALA A 89 -8.23 1.17 1.62
CA ALA A 89 -9.41 0.32 1.81
C ALA A 89 -10.71 1.01 1.37
N GLU A 90 -10.87 2.32 1.62
CA GLU A 90 -11.98 3.13 1.11
C GLU A 90 -12.07 3.11 -0.43
N GLN A 91 -10.93 2.96 -1.11
CA GLN A 91 -10.83 2.83 -2.57
C GLN A 91 -10.87 1.37 -3.05
N GLY A 92 -11.15 0.42 -2.17
CA GLY A 92 -11.27 -1.00 -2.51
C GLY A 92 -9.93 -1.76 -2.61
N TYR A 93 -8.82 -1.16 -2.21
CA TYR A 93 -7.52 -1.81 -2.20
C TYR A 93 -7.24 -2.50 -0.84
N ALA A 94 -6.67 -3.70 -0.90
CA ALA A 94 -6.04 -4.32 0.26
C ALA A 94 -4.57 -3.92 0.34
N THR A 95 -3.99 -3.92 1.54
CA THR A 95 -2.60 -3.49 1.75
C THR A 95 -1.78 -4.61 2.37
N VAL A 96 -0.59 -4.84 1.83
CA VAL A 96 0.45 -5.67 2.45
C VAL A 96 1.55 -4.75 2.97
N ILE A 97 1.83 -4.83 4.27
CA ILE A 97 2.84 -3.98 4.91
C ILE A 97 4.13 -4.79 5.11
N GLY A 98 5.25 -4.23 4.65
CA GLY A 98 6.59 -4.75 4.88
C GLY A 98 7.42 -3.78 5.73
N ASN A 99 8.08 -4.30 6.75
CA ASN A 99 8.98 -3.55 7.61
C ASN A 99 10.43 -3.81 7.21
N SER A 100 11.14 -2.79 6.70
CA SER A 100 12.53 -2.93 6.27
C SER A 100 13.54 -2.87 7.42
N ASP A 101 13.14 -2.30 8.56
CA ASP A 101 14.01 -2.10 9.73
C ASP A 101 15.30 -1.32 9.38
N GLU A 102 15.18 -0.33 8.49
CA GLU A 102 16.28 0.45 7.93
C GLU A 102 17.38 -0.37 7.22
N ASP A 103 17.09 -1.62 6.85
CA ASP A 103 18.01 -2.50 6.13
C ASP A 103 17.72 -2.49 4.63
N PRO A 104 18.66 -2.01 3.77
CA PRO A 104 18.45 -1.94 2.32
C PRO A 104 18.27 -3.30 1.67
N GLY A 105 18.96 -4.34 2.16
CA GLY A 105 18.86 -5.70 1.64
C GLY A 105 17.48 -6.29 1.93
N ARG A 106 16.97 -6.10 3.14
CA ARG A 106 15.61 -6.50 3.52
C ARG A 106 14.57 -5.73 2.71
N GLN A 107 14.78 -4.43 2.50
CA GLN A 107 13.89 -3.63 1.67
C GLN A 107 13.79 -4.18 0.24
N ALA A 108 14.93 -4.49 -0.39
CA ALA A 108 14.97 -5.07 -1.73
C ALA A 108 14.27 -6.44 -1.80
N GLN A 109 14.41 -7.29 -0.76
CA GLN A 109 13.71 -8.57 -0.65
C GLN A 109 12.20 -8.39 -0.54
N LEU A 110 11.74 -7.44 0.29
CA LEU A 110 10.32 -7.11 0.45
C LEU A 110 9.70 -6.64 -0.86
N VAL A 111 10.36 -5.72 -1.55
CA VAL A 111 9.91 -5.21 -2.86
C VAL A 111 9.78 -6.36 -3.86
N ARG A 112 10.80 -7.20 -3.98
CA ARG A 112 10.78 -8.38 -4.86
C ARG A 112 9.62 -9.30 -4.52
N SER A 113 9.47 -9.67 -3.24
CA SER A 113 8.40 -10.56 -2.79
C SER A 113 7.01 -9.99 -3.10
N MET A 114 6.79 -8.69 -2.86
CA MET A 114 5.52 -8.04 -3.18
C MET A 114 5.23 -8.06 -4.68
N ILE A 115 6.24 -7.82 -5.53
CA ILE A 115 6.12 -7.92 -6.98
C ILE A 115 5.76 -9.36 -7.39
N GLU A 116 6.46 -10.37 -6.87
CA GLU A 116 6.20 -11.79 -7.13
C GLU A 116 4.78 -12.22 -6.70
N HIS A 117 4.25 -11.63 -5.64
CA HIS A 117 2.87 -11.87 -5.18
C HIS A 117 1.84 -10.99 -5.90
N GLY A 118 2.26 -10.23 -6.90
CA GLY A 118 1.38 -9.51 -7.81
C GLY A 118 0.71 -8.29 -7.20
N VAL A 119 1.42 -7.49 -6.42
CA VAL A 119 0.88 -6.17 -6.01
C VAL A 119 0.60 -5.30 -7.23
N ALA A 120 -0.48 -4.53 -7.18
CA ALA A 120 -0.87 -3.61 -8.25
C ALA A 120 -0.07 -2.30 -8.24
N GLY A 121 0.62 -2.03 -7.15
CA GLY A 121 1.49 -0.86 -6.97
C GLY A 121 2.21 -0.91 -5.64
N LEU A 122 3.19 -0.02 -5.48
CA LEU A 122 4.04 0.09 -4.31
C LEU A 122 4.03 1.50 -3.74
N VAL A 123 3.97 1.61 -2.42
CA VAL A 123 4.35 2.82 -1.69
C VAL A 123 5.55 2.45 -0.83
N ILE A 124 6.64 3.18 -0.98
CA ILE A 124 7.91 2.84 -0.34
C ILE A 124 8.50 4.06 0.37
N SER A 125 8.86 3.89 1.64
CA SER A 125 9.75 4.81 2.34
C SER A 125 11.18 4.24 2.23
N PRO A 126 12.04 4.83 1.37
CA PRO A 126 13.37 4.29 1.15
C PRO A 126 14.23 4.25 2.42
N THR A 127 15.05 3.21 2.55
CA THR A 127 16.11 3.16 3.57
C THR A 127 17.24 4.10 3.22
N PHE A 128 18.09 4.40 4.20
CA PHE A 128 19.33 5.12 3.93
C PHE A 128 20.37 4.18 3.31
N GLY A 129 21.25 4.74 2.50
CA GLY A 129 22.34 4.02 1.84
C GLY A 129 21.97 3.63 0.39
N ASP A 130 22.72 2.68 -0.13
CA ASP A 130 22.51 2.22 -1.51
C ASP A 130 21.14 1.54 -1.67
N PRO A 131 20.26 2.10 -2.50
CA PRO A 131 18.95 1.48 -2.77
C PRO A 131 19.07 0.14 -3.48
N GLY A 132 20.27 -0.22 -3.95
CA GLY A 132 20.52 -1.45 -4.66
C GLY A 132 19.62 -1.62 -5.89
N PRO A 133 19.10 -2.83 -6.11
CA PRO A 133 18.35 -3.15 -7.31
C PRO A 133 16.88 -2.68 -7.31
N ILE A 134 16.42 -1.91 -6.30
CA ILE A 134 14.98 -1.61 -6.11
C ILE A 134 14.39 -0.89 -7.32
N LEU A 135 15.05 0.16 -7.82
CA LEU A 135 14.57 0.90 -8.99
C LEU A 135 14.44 -0.01 -10.21
N GLY A 136 15.47 -0.80 -10.47
CA GLY A 136 15.46 -1.76 -11.57
C GLY A 136 14.38 -2.84 -11.43
N GLN A 137 14.12 -3.32 -10.23
CA GLN A 137 13.06 -4.30 -9.96
C GLN A 137 11.66 -3.71 -10.24
N ILE A 138 11.39 -2.50 -9.78
CA ILE A 138 10.11 -1.81 -9.98
C ILE A 138 9.91 -1.49 -11.45
N ALA A 139 10.93 -0.96 -12.12
CA ALA A 139 10.89 -0.65 -13.55
C ALA A 139 10.66 -1.91 -14.40
N ALA A 140 11.38 -2.99 -14.12
CA ALA A 140 11.22 -4.26 -14.82
C ALA A 140 9.83 -4.89 -14.62
N ALA A 141 9.22 -4.69 -13.45
CA ALA A 141 7.87 -5.17 -13.15
C ALA A 141 6.77 -4.31 -13.80
N GLY A 142 7.09 -3.08 -14.23
CA GLY A 142 6.13 -2.16 -14.85
C GLY A 142 4.96 -1.76 -13.95
N ILE A 143 5.14 -1.81 -12.62
CA ILE A 143 4.11 -1.43 -11.65
C ILE A 143 4.29 0.01 -11.19
N PRO A 144 3.20 0.76 -10.95
CA PRO A 144 3.30 2.09 -10.39
C PRO A 144 3.89 2.05 -8.98
N ALA A 145 4.77 2.99 -8.68
CA ALA A 145 5.36 3.13 -7.36
C ALA A 145 5.45 4.60 -6.94
N LEU A 146 5.30 4.84 -5.64
CA LEU A 146 5.39 6.15 -5.00
C LEU A 146 6.43 6.09 -3.88
N GLN A 147 7.40 6.99 -3.91
CA GLN A 147 8.29 7.23 -2.78
C GLN A 147 7.64 8.17 -1.78
N VAL A 148 7.77 7.86 -0.50
CA VAL A 148 7.25 8.70 0.57
C VAL A 148 8.34 9.04 1.58
N LEU A 149 8.31 10.26 2.12
CA LEU A 149 9.20 10.77 3.18
C LEU A 149 10.66 10.94 2.76
N ARG A 150 11.19 10.04 1.96
CA ARG A 150 12.57 10.03 1.47
C ARG A 150 12.58 9.71 -0.01
N ARG A 151 13.59 10.24 -0.69
CA ARG A 151 13.80 9.97 -2.12
C ARG A 151 15.02 9.08 -2.29
N ILE A 152 14.94 8.17 -3.23
CA ILE A 152 16.10 7.43 -3.73
C ILE A 152 16.87 8.39 -4.64
N GLU A 153 18.16 8.55 -4.39
CA GLU A 153 19.03 9.37 -5.21
C GLU A 153 19.09 8.81 -6.64
N GLY A 154 18.98 9.69 -7.63
CA GLY A 154 18.95 9.30 -9.06
C GLY A 154 17.59 8.83 -9.57
N SER A 155 16.52 8.86 -8.72
CA SER A 155 15.15 8.49 -9.16
C SER A 155 14.31 9.68 -9.62
N GLU A 156 14.91 10.85 -9.80
CA GLU A 156 14.22 12.08 -10.21
C GLU A 156 13.63 11.90 -11.62
N GLY A 157 12.31 12.11 -11.69
CA GLY A 157 11.57 11.93 -12.95
C GLY A 157 11.16 10.51 -13.29
N GLU A 158 11.72 9.50 -12.61
CA GLU A 158 11.35 8.08 -12.82
C GLU A 158 10.24 7.60 -11.89
N MET A 159 10.25 8.10 -10.64
CA MET A 159 9.30 7.68 -9.62
C MET A 159 8.74 8.89 -8.87
N PRO A 160 7.40 9.05 -8.79
CA PRO A 160 6.76 10.07 -7.98
C PRO A 160 7.24 10.06 -6.52
N PHE A 161 7.27 11.25 -5.92
CA PHE A 161 7.71 11.45 -4.55
C PHE A 161 6.75 12.36 -3.78
N ALA A 162 6.45 12.00 -2.55
CA ALA A 162 5.66 12.80 -1.62
C ALA A 162 6.33 12.86 -0.25
N SER A 163 6.42 14.03 0.34
CA SER A 163 6.97 14.23 1.69
C SER A 163 6.31 15.44 2.37
N PHE A 164 6.57 15.58 3.66
CA PHE A 164 6.26 16.80 4.39
C PHE A 164 7.31 17.88 4.09
N ASP A 165 6.89 19.14 4.18
CA ASP A 165 7.83 20.27 4.18
C ASP A 165 8.43 20.44 5.58
N TYR A 166 9.50 19.67 5.82
CA TYR A 166 10.21 19.71 7.10
C TYR A 166 10.90 21.05 7.34
N SER A 167 11.34 21.72 6.28
CA SER A 167 11.99 23.04 6.38
C SER A 167 11.01 24.08 6.88
N ALA A 168 9.82 24.18 6.26
CA ALA A 168 8.75 25.09 6.70
C ALA A 168 8.32 24.79 8.14
N GLY A 169 8.17 23.51 8.50
CA GLY A 169 7.81 23.08 9.85
C GLY A 169 8.85 23.48 10.89
N SER A 170 10.13 23.22 10.61
CA SER A 170 11.24 23.58 11.51
C SER A 170 11.38 25.07 11.64
N ALA A 171 11.24 25.84 10.56
CA ALA A 171 11.26 27.29 10.58
C ALA A 171 10.12 27.87 11.41
N ALA A 172 8.90 27.31 11.27
CA ALA A 172 7.75 27.72 12.07
C ALA A 172 7.95 27.47 13.56
N ALA A 173 8.44 26.28 13.93
CA ALA A 173 8.74 25.94 15.31
C ALA A 173 9.83 26.85 15.91
N THR A 174 10.91 27.10 15.16
CA THR A 174 11.98 28.01 15.59
C THR A 174 11.47 29.43 15.79
N ARG A 175 10.66 29.94 14.84
CA ARG A 175 10.07 31.27 14.94
C ARG A 175 9.17 31.41 16.17
N HIS A 176 8.35 30.38 16.43
CA HIS A 176 7.50 30.35 17.62
C HIS A 176 8.32 30.47 18.91
N LEU A 177 9.46 29.75 19.03
CA LEU A 177 10.34 29.86 20.19
C LEU A 177 10.97 31.26 20.33
N LEU A 178 11.34 31.90 19.22
CA LEU A 178 11.86 33.27 19.23
C LEU A 178 10.80 34.28 19.68
N ASP A 179 9.56 34.12 19.20
CA ASP A 179 8.42 34.96 19.59
C ASP A 179 8.09 34.83 21.09
N MET A 180 8.39 33.65 21.70
CA MET A 180 8.30 33.43 23.14
C MET A 180 9.53 33.97 23.93
N VAL A 181 10.33 34.83 23.30
CA VAL A 181 11.52 35.46 23.92
C VAL A 181 12.64 34.48 24.29
N ALA A 182 12.68 33.31 23.65
CA ALA A 182 13.81 32.40 23.81
C ALA A 182 15.07 33.00 23.15
N THR A 183 16.12 33.26 23.94
CA THR A 183 17.37 33.84 23.43
C THR A 183 18.43 32.78 23.10
N ARG A 184 18.21 31.53 23.51
CA ARG A 184 19.10 30.39 23.25
C ARG A 184 18.28 29.20 22.87
N ILE A 185 18.41 28.76 21.61
CA ILE A 185 17.70 27.62 21.04
C ILE A 185 18.74 26.58 20.67
N ALA A 186 18.48 25.31 21.03
CA ALA A 186 19.29 24.17 20.62
C ALA A 186 18.42 23.16 19.87
N CYS A 187 18.94 22.62 18.80
CA CYS A 187 18.35 21.49 18.10
C CYS A 187 19.02 20.21 18.56
N LEU A 188 18.21 19.26 19.06
CA LEU A 188 18.70 17.94 19.49
C LEU A 188 18.13 16.88 18.56
N GLY A 189 18.99 16.04 18.02
CA GLY A 189 18.62 14.89 17.19
C GLY A 189 19.12 14.99 15.76
N GLY A 190 18.73 13.98 15.00
CA GLY A 190 19.16 13.82 13.62
C GLY A 190 20.59 13.27 13.49
N ARG A 191 20.88 12.77 12.31
CA ARG A 191 22.26 12.47 11.85
C ARG A 191 22.56 13.43 10.72
N ALA A 192 23.76 14.00 10.72
CA ALA A 192 24.18 15.02 9.74
C ALA A 192 24.00 14.57 8.28
N GLU A 193 24.11 13.26 8.03
CA GLU A 193 24.01 12.67 6.71
C GLU A 193 22.53 12.44 6.24
N ARG A 194 21.56 12.72 7.11
CA ARG A 194 20.14 12.50 6.76
C ARG A 194 19.53 13.77 6.16
N PRO A 195 18.86 13.67 4.99
CA PRO A 195 18.24 14.83 4.32
C PRO A 195 17.30 15.63 5.24
N ILE A 196 16.53 14.94 6.09
CA ILE A 196 15.63 15.58 7.06
C ILE A 196 16.36 16.40 8.14
N THR A 197 17.67 16.17 8.33
CA THR A 197 18.48 16.91 9.31
C THR A 197 19.10 18.16 8.68
N VAL A 198 19.25 18.17 7.36
CA VAL A 198 19.91 19.24 6.58
C VAL A 198 18.88 20.21 5.96
N ALA A 199 17.59 19.86 5.98
CA ALA A 199 16.49 20.65 5.41
C ALA A 199 16.16 21.93 6.20
#